data_de79b09fa956790c811a8eb3838d280d
#
_entry.id   de79b09fa956790c811a8eb3838d280d
#
_cell.length_a   1.000
_cell.length_b   1.000
_cell.length_c   1.000
_cell.angle_alpha   90.00
_cell.angle_beta   90.00
_cell.angle_gamma   90.00
#
_symmetry.space_group_name_H-M   'P 1'
#
loop_
_entity.id
_entity.type
_entity.pdbx_description
1 polymer ?
#
loop_
_entity_poly.entity_id
_entity_poly.type
_entity_poly.pdbx_seq_one_letter_code
_entity_poly.pdbx_strand_id
1 'polypeptide(L)'
;MTDALAFDNSPYMRFLGLTLEKSAKGYVEIRLPFRDEFLRHDGSDWLHGGVVSALVDIAGDYAVVTEVGTGVPTIDMRVDYLRPARRGDLLAVARTVRVGRTVSVADVEVRDAQGTVVAIGRAVYASPRGGPSNRA
;
A
#
# COMPACT_ATOMS: atom_id res chain seq x y z
N MET A 1 -8.15 7.15 14.25
CA MET A 1 -6.98 7.00 13.35
C MET A 1 -5.87 7.89 13.85
N THR A 2 -4.66 7.37 13.88
CA THR A 2 -3.49 8.17 14.30
C THR A 2 -2.95 9.00 13.14
N ASP A 3 -2.15 10.02 13.44
CA ASP A 3 -1.48 10.81 12.40
C ASP A 3 -0.59 9.97 11.51
N ALA A 4 -0.09 8.83 12.02
CA ALA A 4 0.75 7.92 11.25
C ALA A 4 0.02 7.28 10.06
N LEU A 5 -1.30 7.24 10.09
CA LEU A 5 -2.12 6.72 9.00
C LEU A 5 -2.67 7.81 8.09
N ALA A 6 -2.26 9.05 8.27
CA ALA A 6 -2.70 10.14 7.41
C ALA A 6 -1.91 10.16 6.12
N PHE A 7 -2.58 10.50 5.01
CA PHE A 7 -1.94 10.59 3.70
C PHE A 7 -1.54 12.01 3.32
N ASP A 8 -1.92 13.00 4.11
CA ASP A 8 -1.79 14.41 3.75
C ASP A 8 -0.42 15.00 4.04
N ASN A 9 0.47 14.26 4.71
CA ASN A 9 1.82 14.72 5.00
C ASN A 9 2.85 14.22 3.97
N SER A 10 2.43 13.46 2.96
CA SER A 10 3.32 12.98 1.91
C SER A 10 2.90 13.57 0.56
N PRO A 11 3.79 14.32 -0.11
CA PRO A 11 3.47 14.85 -1.45
C PRO A 11 3.05 13.77 -2.43
N TYR A 12 3.73 12.63 -2.41
CA TYR A 12 3.42 11.53 -3.32
C TYR A 12 2.04 10.92 -3.03
N MET A 13 1.73 10.71 -1.76
CA MET A 13 0.43 10.14 -1.39
C MET A 13 -0.70 11.11 -1.69
N ARG A 14 -0.47 12.44 -1.53
CA ARG A 14 -1.44 13.44 -1.96
C ARG A 14 -1.67 13.38 -3.46
N PHE A 15 -0.57 13.24 -4.24
CA PHE A 15 -0.68 13.08 -5.69
C PHE A 15 -1.51 11.87 -6.07
N LEU A 16 -1.30 10.74 -5.39
CA LEU A 16 -2.07 9.52 -5.66
C LEU A 16 -3.54 9.65 -5.28
N GLY A 17 -3.87 10.49 -4.32
CA GLY A 17 -5.27 10.71 -3.91
C GLY A 17 -5.87 9.56 -3.12
N LEU A 18 -5.05 8.87 -2.33
CA LEU A 18 -5.45 7.67 -1.60
C LEU A 18 -6.51 7.96 -0.54
N THR A 19 -7.40 6.99 -0.31
CA THR A 19 -8.34 7.01 0.82
C THR A 19 -8.20 5.74 1.64
N LEU A 20 -8.21 5.90 2.97
CA LEU A 20 -8.18 4.77 3.89
C LEU A 20 -9.62 4.32 4.14
N GLU A 21 -9.97 3.12 3.64
CA GLU A 21 -11.33 2.59 3.76
C GLU A 21 -11.56 1.88 5.08
N LYS A 22 -10.57 1.10 5.52
CA LYS A 22 -10.63 0.35 6.77
C LYS A 22 -9.24 0.26 7.38
N SER A 23 -9.18 0.22 8.71
CA SER A 23 -7.95 -0.09 9.43
C SER A 23 -8.27 -0.83 10.72
N ALA A 24 -7.43 -1.79 11.04
CA ALA A 24 -7.44 -2.53 12.29
C ALA A 24 -6.01 -2.98 12.55
N LYS A 25 -5.75 -3.59 13.68
CA LYS A 25 -4.40 -4.06 13.97
C LYS A 25 -3.95 -5.07 12.91
N GLY A 26 -2.87 -4.75 12.21
CA GLY A 26 -2.30 -5.60 11.17
C GLY A 26 -3.12 -5.70 9.89
N TYR A 27 -4.01 -4.73 9.64
CA TYR A 27 -4.92 -4.80 8.49
C TYR A 27 -5.32 -3.41 8.02
N VAL A 28 -5.23 -3.18 6.71
CA VAL A 28 -5.76 -1.95 6.10
C VAL A 28 -6.40 -2.27 4.75
N GLU A 29 -7.37 -1.43 4.38
CA GLU A 29 -7.89 -1.36 3.01
C GLU A 29 -7.71 0.08 2.54
N ILE A 30 -7.00 0.23 1.43
CA ILE A 30 -6.66 1.54 0.87
C ILE A 30 -7.13 1.59 -0.57
N ARG A 31 -7.91 2.62 -0.91
CA ARG A 31 -8.42 2.83 -2.26
C ARG A 31 -7.59 3.86 -2.99
N LEU A 32 -7.31 3.55 -4.25
CA LEU A 32 -6.74 4.50 -5.20
C LEU A 32 -7.83 4.89 -6.18
N PRO A 33 -8.40 6.09 -6.07
CA PRO A 33 -9.38 6.57 -7.06
C PRO A 33 -8.73 6.71 -8.42
N PHE A 34 -9.45 6.32 -9.46
CA PHE A 34 -8.95 6.36 -10.82
C PHE A 34 -8.71 7.79 -11.29
N ARG A 35 -7.63 7.99 -12.02
CA ARG A 35 -7.35 9.19 -12.81
C ARG A 35 -6.62 8.80 -14.08
N ASP A 36 -6.79 9.61 -15.13
CA ASP A 36 -6.12 9.35 -16.41
C ASP A 36 -4.60 9.36 -16.28
N GLU A 37 -4.05 10.10 -15.32
CA GLU A 37 -2.59 10.14 -15.06
C GLU A 37 -2.02 8.78 -14.67
N PHE A 38 -2.87 7.84 -14.28
CA PHE A 38 -2.44 6.49 -13.88
C PHE A 38 -2.43 5.50 -15.02
N LEU A 39 -2.86 5.90 -16.23
CA LEU A 39 -2.85 5.03 -17.39
C LEU A 39 -1.42 4.74 -17.86
N ARG A 40 -1.20 3.57 -18.43
CA ARG A 40 0.13 3.18 -18.92
C ARG A 40 0.57 4.02 -20.13
N HIS A 41 -0.37 4.57 -20.89
CA HIS A 41 -0.16 5.55 -21.95
C HIS A 41 -1.48 6.22 -22.27
N ASP A 42 -1.44 7.31 -23.01
CA ASP A 42 -2.66 8.02 -23.41
C ASP A 42 -3.60 7.09 -24.17
N GLY A 43 -4.86 7.09 -23.76
CA GLY A 43 -5.91 6.27 -24.37
C GLY A 43 -5.87 4.79 -24.03
N SER A 44 -4.98 4.35 -23.13
CA SER A 44 -4.93 2.95 -22.71
C SER A 44 -6.16 2.58 -21.90
N ASP A 45 -6.57 1.30 -22.00
CA ASP A 45 -7.58 0.74 -21.11
C ASP A 45 -6.97 0.23 -19.79
N TRP A 46 -5.65 0.28 -19.65
CA TRP A 46 -4.93 -0.32 -18.53
C TRP A 46 -4.16 0.72 -17.74
N LEU A 47 -4.13 0.50 -16.43
CA LEU A 47 -3.32 1.30 -15.52
C LEU A 47 -1.84 0.91 -15.66
N HIS A 48 -0.96 1.86 -15.38
CA HIS A 48 0.47 1.63 -15.36
C HIS A 48 0.82 0.69 -14.20
N GLY A 49 1.69 -0.30 -14.46
CA GLY A 49 2.11 -1.24 -13.42
C GLY A 49 2.79 -0.57 -12.23
N GLY A 50 3.45 0.57 -12.46
CA GLY A 50 4.08 1.34 -11.37
C GLY A 50 3.08 1.86 -10.36
N VAL A 51 1.86 2.19 -10.80
CA VAL A 51 0.79 2.61 -9.87
C VAL A 51 0.37 1.46 -8.99
N VAL A 52 0.24 0.26 -9.57
CA VAL A 52 -0.12 -0.94 -8.81
C VAL A 52 0.96 -1.26 -7.78
N SER A 53 2.24 -1.21 -8.15
CA SER A 53 3.32 -1.51 -7.21
C SER A 53 3.44 -0.43 -6.13
N ALA A 54 3.21 0.84 -6.45
CA ALA A 54 3.17 1.90 -5.43
C ALA A 54 2.08 1.61 -4.39
N LEU A 55 0.91 1.18 -4.86
CA LEU A 55 -0.20 0.86 -3.96
C LEU A 55 0.12 -0.33 -3.06
N VAL A 56 0.80 -1.36 -3.61
CA VAL A 56 1.25 -2.51 -2.81
C VAL A 56 2.19 -2.05 -1.70
N ASP A 57 3.17 -1.22 -2.04
CA ASP A 57 4.15 -0.74 -1.07
C ASP A 57 3.48 0.07 0.05
N ILE A 58 2.65 1.01 -0.32
CA ILE A 58 1.97 1.89 0.64
C ILE A 58 1.03 1.11 1.54
N ALA A 59 0.23 0.20 0.98
CA ALA A 59 -0.72 -0.57 1.77
C ALA A 59 0.00 -1.51 2.75
N GLY A 60 1.07 -2.18 2.29
CA GLY A 60 1.86 -3.02 3.17
C GLY A 60 2.49 -2.25 4.32
N ASP A 61 3.06 -1.07 4.01
CA ASP A 61 3.63 -0.18 5.02
C ASP A 61 2.57 0.20 6.06
N TYR A 62 1.39 0.60 5.61
CA TYR A 62 0.33 1.03 6.51
C TYR A 62 -0.20 -0.11 7.38
N ALA A 63 -0.23 -1.34 6.87
CA ALA A 63 -0.58 -2.49 7.71
C ALA A 63 0.43 -2.63 8.87
N VAL A 64 1.72 -2.44 8.59
CA VAL A 64 2.75 -2.47 9.63
C VAL A 64 2.58 -1.27 10.58
N VAL A 65 2.30 -0.07 10.04
CA VAL A 65 2.09 1.14 10.85
C VAL A 65 0.99 0.94 11.89
N THR A 66 -0.06 0.19 11.56
CA THR A 66 -1.14 -0.07 12.54
C THR A 66 -0.64 -0.76 13.80
N GLU A 67 0.51 -1.43 13.73
CA GLU A 67 1.08 -2.15 14.87
C GLU A 67 2.28 -1.41 15.49
N VAL A 68 3.08 -0.70 14.69
CA VAL A 68 4.30 -0.06 15.21
C VAL A 68 4.15 1.44 15.44
N GLY A 69 3.12 2.06 14.88
CA GLY A 69 2.76 3.45 15.18
C GLY A 69 3.53 4.51 14.38
N THR A 70 4.40 4.12 13.46
CA THR A 70 5.16 5.06 12.63
C THR A 70 5.43 4.43 11.27
N GLY A 71 5.62 5.28 10.26
CA GLY A 71 6.04 4.83 8.93
C GLY A 71 7.38 4.13 9.00
N VAL A 72 7.57 3.13 8.15
CA VAL A 72 8.78 2.31 8.14
C VAL A 72 9.36 2.27 6.73
N PRO A 73 10.71 2.24 6.61
CA PRO A 73 11.33 2.14 5.28
C PRO A 73 11.10 0.76 4.68
N THR A 74 10.89 0.72 3.37
CA THR A 74 10.79 -0.54 2.62
C THR A 74 12.19 -1.08 2.38
N ILE A 75 12.39 -2.37 2.69
CA ILE A 75 13.65 -3.06 2.41
C ILE A 75 13.57 -3.76 1.07
N ASP A 76 12.47 -4.46 0.81
CA ASP A 76 12.30 -5.27 -0.38
C ASP A 76 10.83 -5.45 -0.67
N MET A 77 10.50 -5.69 -1.92
CA MET A 77 9.12 -5.88 -2.32
C MET A 77 9.06 -6.73 -3.58
N ARG A 78 8.14 -7.68 -3.60
CA ARG A 78 7.82 -8.45 -4.79
C ARG A 78 6.36 -8.23 -5.15
N VAL A 79 6.09 -8.01 -6.43
CA VAL A 79 4.72 -7.87 -6.96
C VAL A 79 4.55 -8.86 -8.09
N ASP A 80 3.50 -9.66 -8.01
CA ASP A 80 3.08 -10.55 -9.10
C ASP A 80 1.86 -9.93 -9.76
N TYR A 81 2.00 -9.54 -11.02
CA TYR A 81 0.92 -8.96 -11.81
C TYR A 81 0.15 -10.12 -12.45
N LEU A 82 -1.03 -10.39 -11.96
CA LEU A 82 -1.81 -11.55 -12.39
C LEU A 82 -2.59 -11.26 -13.66
N ARG A 83 -3.01 -10.02 -13.85
CA ARG A 83 -3.72 -9.55 -15.04
C ARG A 83 -3.65 -8.03 -15.12
N PRO A 84 -3.87 -7.44 -16.32
CA PRO A 84 -3.89 -5.99 -16.44
C PRO A 84 -4.96 -5.37 -15.54
N ALA A 85 -4.60 -4.29 -14.85
CA ALA A 85 -5.57 -3.51 -14.06
C ALA A 85 -6.28 -2.56 -15.03
N ARG A 86 -7.58 -2.74 -15.20
CA ARG A 86 -8.37 -1.92 -16.11
C ARG A 86 -8.71 -0.58 -15.49
N ARG A 87 -9.18 0.36 -16.31
CA ARG A 87 -9.66 1.66 -15.84
C ARG A 87 -10.65 1.45 -14.71
N GLY A 88 -10.50 2.23 -13.66
CA GLY A 88 -11.34 2.17 -12.48
C GLY A 88 -10.51 2.25 -11.22
N ASP A 89 -11.21 2.41 -10.11
CA ASP A 89 -10.55 2.45 -8.80
C ASP A 89 -9.89 1.12 -8.49
N LEU A 90 -8.80 1.18 -7.74
CA LEU A 90 -8.17 -0.01 -7.19
C LEU A 90 -8.34 -0.02 -5.68
N LEU A 91 -8.47 -1.20 -5.11
CA LEU A 91 -8.50 -1.41 -3.67
C LEU A 91 -7.37 -2.33 -3.26
N ALA A 92 -6.48 -1.85 -2.42
CA ALA A 92 -5.44 -2.69 -1.84
C ALA A 92 -5.89 -3.17 -0.46
N VAL A 93 -5.76 -4.47 -0.24
CA VAL A 93 -6.04 -5.10 1.05
C VAL A 93 -4.72 -5.65 1.57
N ALA A 94 -4.26 -5.16 2.70
CA ALA A 94 -2.96 -5.52 3.26
C ALA A 94 -3.10 -6.12 4.64
N ARG A 95 -2.28 -7.12 4.92
CA ARG A 95 -2.22 -7.79 6.22
C ARG A 95 -0.76 -7.98 6.61
N THR A 96 -0.45 -7.75 7.89
CA THR A 96 0.86 -8.12 8.38
C THR A 96 0.96 -9.64 8.45
N VAL A 97 2.09 -10.18 7.98
CA VAL A 97 2.44 -11.59 8.14
C VAL A 97 3.18 -11.76 9.46
N ARG A 98 4.12 -10.85 9.71
CA ARG A 98 4.91 -10.85 10.93
C ARG A 98 5.42 -9.44 11.20
N VAL A 99 5.24 -8.98 12.41
CA VAL A 99 5.85 -7.71 12.86
C VAL A 99 6.96 -8.08 13.83
N GLY A 100 8.19 -8.05 13.33
CA GLY A 100 9.37 -8.39 14.10
C GLY A 100 10.02 -7.16 14.70
N ARG A 101 11.04 -7.39 15.49
CA ARG A 101 11.76 -6.32 16.20
C ARG A 101 12.59 -5.46 15.24
N THR A 102 13.15 -6.06 14.21
CA THR A 102 13.98 -5.35 13.23
C THR A 102 13.38 -5.38 11.83
N VAL A 103 12.58 -6.40 11.51
CA VAL A 103 12.01 -6.60 10.18
C VAL A 103 10.55 -7.00 10.32
N SER A 104 9.70 -6.41 9.50
CA SER A 104 8.29 -6.74 9.40
C SER A 104 7.94 -7.11 7.97
N VAL A 105 6.93 -7.97 7.82
CA VAL A 105 6.49 -8.48 6.51
C VAL A 105 4.99 -8.29 6.41
N ALA A 106 4.53 -7.81 5.25
CA ALA A 106 3.11 -7.67 4.95
C ALA A 106 2.79 -8.28 3.59
N ASP A 107 1.61 -8.87 3.47
CA ASP A 107 1.05 -9.34 2.22
C ASP A 107 -0.05 -8.39 1.77
N VAL A 108 -0.13 -8.17 0.46
CA VAL A 108 -1.09 -7.25 -0.14
C VAL A 108 -1.72 -7.91 -1.35
N GLU A 109 -3.03 -7.75 -1.50
CA GLU A 109 -3.68 -8.01 -2.78
C GLU A 109 -4.32 -6.72 -3.28
N VAL A 110 -4.28 -6.52 -4.60
CA VAL A 110 -4.89 -5.37 -5.25
C VAL A 110 -6.05 -5.87 -6.09
N ARG A 111 -7.22 -5.26 -5.88
CA ARG A 111 -8.47 -5.61 -6.58
C ARG A 111 -8.89 -4.46 -7.47
N ASP A 112 -9.47 -4.81 -8.62
CA ASP A 112 -10.07 -3.81 -9.51
C ASP A 112 -11.47 -3.41 -9.02
N ALA A 113 -12.16 -2.57 -9.81
CA ALA A 113 -13.47 -2.05 -9.45
C ALA A 113 -14.54 -3.14 -9.38
N GLN A 114 -14.33 -4.30 -10.02
CA GLN A 114 -15.24 -5.44 -9.96
C GLN A 114 -14.88 -6.41 -8.84
N GLY A 115 -13.85 -6.13 -8.06
CA GLY A 115 -13.41 -7.00 -6.98
C GLY A 115 -12.47 -8.12 -7.41
N THR A 116 -12.03 -8.12 -8.66
CA THR A 116 -11.10 -9.13 -9.18
C THR A 116 -9.69 -8.81 -8.71
N VAL A 117 -8.96 -9.81 -8.20
CA VAL A 117 -7.57 -9.62 -7.80
C VAL A 117 -6.70 -9.51 -9.05
N VAL A 118 -6.05 -8.35 -9.23
CA VAL A 118 -5.19 -8.08 -10.39
C VAL A 118 -3.72 -8.22 -10.06
N ALA A 119 -3.34 -8.11 -8.80
CA ALA A 119 -1.96 -8.26 -8.36
C ALA A 119 -1.90 -8.72 -6.92
N ILE A 120 -0.84 -9.41 -6.57
CA ILE A 120 -0.51 -9.75 -5.19
C ILE A 120 0.93 -9.36 -4.94
N GLY A 121 1.26 -9.04 -3.69
CA GLY A 121 2.62 -8.67 -3.35
C GLY A 121 2.96 -9.01 -1.91
N ARG A 122 4.25 -9.10 -1.66
CA ARG A 122 4.80 -9.21 -0.32
C ARG A 122 5.90 -8.19 -0.18
N ALA A 123 5.86 -7.42 0.90
CA ALA A 123 6.85 -6.40 1.15
C ALA A 123 7.50 -6.59 2.52
N VAL A 124 8.76 -6.22 2.61
CA VAL A 124 9.57 -6.32 3.82
C VAL A 124 9.96 -4.91 4.22
N TYR A 125 9.77 -4.59 5.49
CA TYR A 125 10.01 -3.26 6.03
C TYR A 125 10.94 -3.33 7.23
N ALA A 126 11.71 -2.26 7.43
CA ALA A 126 12.53 -2.14 8.63
C ALA A 126 11.62 -1.72 9.79
N SER A 127 11.54 -2.56 10.82
CA SER A 127 10.78 -2.21 12.01
C SER A 127 11.54 -1.16 12.84
N PRO A 128 10.82 -0.25 13.55
CA PRO A 128 11.49 0.68 14.45
C PRO A 128 12.06 -0.07 15.65
N ARG A 129 13.37 0.10 15.88
CA ARG A 129 14.04 -0.55 17.03
C ARG A 129 13.52 0.03 18.33
N GLY A 130 13.15 -0.84 19.26
CA GLY A 130 12.69 -0.39 20.58
C GLY A 130 11.38 0.37 20.52
N GLY A 131 10.71 0.38 19.38
CA GLY A 131 9.45 1.07 19.19
C GLY A 131 9.61 2.48 18.65
N PRO A 132 8.49 3.18 18.38
CA PRO A 132 8.50 4.48 17.71
C PRO A 132 9.29 5.56 18.47
N SER A 133 9.27 5.53 19.79
CA SER A 133 9.94 6.54 20.62
C SER A 133 11.46 6.54 20.49
N ASN A 134 12.05 5.48 19.97
CA ASN A 134 13.48 5.36 19.78
C ASN A 134 13.95 5.75 18.38
N ARG A 135 13.04 6.25 17.56
CA ARG A 135 13.36 6.69 16.21
C ARG A 135 13.97 8.07 16.25
N ALA A 136 15.09 8.22 15.66
CA ALA A 136 15.74 9.53 15.55
C ALA A 136 15.18 10.31 14.37
#